data_f5a649197f37714d6225ebf8d015eb7d
#
_entry.id   f5a649197f37714d6225ebf8d015eb7d
#
_cell.length_a   1.000
_cell.length_b   1.000
_cell.length_c   1.000
_cell.angle_alpha   90.00
_cell.angle_beta   90.00
_cell.angle_gamma   90.00
#
_symmetry.space_group_name_H-M   'P 1'
#
loop_
_entity.id
_entity.type
_entity.pdbx_description
1 polymer ?
#
loop_
_entity_poly.entity_id
_entity_poly.type
_entity_poly.pdbx_seq_one_letter_code
_entity_poly.pdbx_strand_id
1 'polypeptide(L)'
;MLHTFVAYVEDLPGVLTRVASLFRRLNININSLTVGRSERPGLSRLTLVCEASAEAGDRIRASLYKLENVVDVDDIAQAPSVTRELALIKVAATPRNRAQIFDLVEVFRARIVDLTSESLMIEMTGVESKIEGLIEVLREDEGRILEICRSGKMTMRRGHHVSSVVKAMGVGDAADEEMTVEESAADEV
;
A
#
# COMPACT_ATOMS: atom_id res chain seq x y z
N MET A 1 -17.75 3.14 2.43
CA MET A 1 -16.75 2.08 2.68
C MET A 1 -15.40 2.50 2.10
N LEU A 2 -14.33 1.88 2.56
CA LEU A 2 -12.99 2.14 2.03
C LEU A 2 -12.76 1.29 0.77
N HIS A 3 -12.44 1.94 -0.34
CA HIS A 3 -12.05 1.29 -1.60
C HIS A 3 -10.54 1.37 -1.76
N THR A 4 -9.97 0.31 -2.34
CA THR A 4 -8.55 0.24 -2.66
C THR A 4 -8.39 -0.12 -4.13
N PHE A 5 -8.09 0.88 -4.94
CA PHE A 5 -7.84 0.71 -6.36
C PHE A 5 -6.36 0.45 -6.62
N VAL A 6 -6.07 -0.58 -7.37
CA VAL A 6 -4.76 -0.82 -7.96
C VAL A 6 -4.86 -0.51 -9.44
N ALA A 7 -4.08 0.45 -9.90
CA ALA A 7 -4.06 0.85 -11.30
C ALA A 7 -2.66 0.71 -11.90
N TYR A 8 -2.59 0.23 -13.12
CA TYR A 8 -1.40 0.25 -13.95
C TYR A 8 -1.51 1.38 -14.95
N VAL A 9 -0.52 2.24 -14.98
CA VAL A 9 -0.50 3.43 -15.83
C VAL A 9 0.83 3.54 -16.55
N GLU A 10 0.83 4.17 -17.72
CA GLU A 10 2.08 4.50 -18.40
C GLU A 10 2.94 5.44 -17.54
N ASP A 11 4.24 5.19 -17.52
CA ASP A 11 5.20 6.01 -16.76
C ASP A 11 5.55 7.28 -17.53
N LEU A 12 4.55 8.18 -17.67
CA LEU A 12 4.63 9.42 -18.44
C LEU A 12 4.31 10.65 -17.57
N PRO A 13 4.90 11.81 -17.86
CA PRO A 13 4.56 13.06 -17.20
C PRO A 13 3.06 13.40 -17.33
N GLY A 14 2.47 13.87 -16.23
CA GLY A 14 1.06 14.33 -16.20
C GLY A 14 0.02 13.27 -15.91
N VAL A 15 0.36 11.98 -15.87
CA VAL A 15 -0.59 10.90 -15.57
C VAL A 15 -1.20 11.07 -14.17
N LEU A 16 -0.38 11.32 -13.15
CA LEU A 16 -0.87 11.58 -11.79
C LEU A 16 -1.77 12.82 -11.71
N THR A 17 -1.49 13.85 -12.48
CA THR A 17 -2.34 15.06 -12.56
C THR A 17 -3.71 14.72 -13.09
N ARG A 18 -3.83 13.84 -14.10
CA ARG A 18 -5.10 13.36 -14.64
C ARG A 18 -5.90 12.56 -13.59
N VAL A 19 -5.23 11.65 -12.88
CA VAL A 19 -5.83 10.89 -11.78
C VAL A 19 -6.33 11.83 -10.69
N ALA A 20 -5.51 12.74 -10.18
CA ALA A 20 -5.91 13.70 -9.15
C ALA A 20 -7.07 14.61 -9.62
N SER A 21 -7.05 15.04 -10.89
CA SER A 21 -8.13 15.85 -11.49
C SER A 21 -9.45 15.09 -11.60
N LEU A 22 -9.40 13.77 -11.83
CA LEU A 22 -10.60 12.92 -11.78
C LEU A 22 -11.21 12.92 -10.39
N PHE A 23 -10.42 12.65 -9.35
CA PHE A 23 -10.91 12.62 -7.97
C PHE A 23 -11.47 13.97 -7.52
N ARG A 24 -10.82 15.07 -7.91
CA ARG A 24 -11.34 16.43 -7.70
C ARG A 24 -12.71 16.63 -8.36
N ARG A 25 -12.90 16.19 -9.62
CA ARG A 25 -14.20 16.30 -10.32
C ARG A 25 -15.30 15.47 -9.65
N LEU A 26 -14.93 14.31 -9.10
CA LEU A 26 -15.87 13.45 -8.39
C LEU A 26 -16.14 13.93 -6.96
N ASN A 27 -15.44 14.97 -6.50
CA ASN A 27 -15.49 15.48 -5.13
C ASN A 27 -15.19 14.39 -4.09
N ILE A 28 -14.19 13.54 -4.37
CA ILE A 28 -13.76 12.44 -3.50
C ILE A 28 -12.35 12.71 -3.03
N ASN A 29 -12.13 12.60 -1.71
CA ASN A 29 -10.79 12.71 -1.14
C ASN A 29 -9.99 11.44 -1.35
N ILE A 30 -8.69 11.60 -1.62
CA ILE A 30 -7.73 10.50 -1.67
C ILE A 30 -7.11 10.36 -0.28
N ASN A 31 -7.39 9.25 0.41
CA ASN A 31 -6.86 8.97 1.74
C ASN A 31 -5.40 8.51 1.68
N SER A 32 -5.03 7.75 0.64
CA SER A 32 -3.67 7.28 0.42
C SER A 32 -3.41 7.13 -1.07
N LEU A 33 -2.23 7.54 -1.52
CA LEU A 33 -1.76 7.35 -2.88
C LEU A 33 -0.29 6.94 -2.85
N THR A 34 -0.02 5.75 -3.38
CA THR A 34 1.33 5.24 -3.53
C THR A 34 1.60 4.95 -4.99
N VAL A 35 2.74 5.36 -5.47
CA VAL A 35 3.18 5.18 -6.86
C VAL A 35 4.57 4.57 -6.87
N GLY A 36 4.74 3.54 -7.67
CA GLY A 36 6.03 2.90 -7.87
C GLY A 36 6.14 2.30 -9.27
N ARG A 37 7.35 2.00 -9.70
CA ARG A 37 7.54 1.24 -10.94
C ARG A 37 6.90 -0.13 -10.79
N SER A 38 6.27 -0.59 -11.87
CA SER A 38 5.74 -1.96 -11.91
C SER A 38 6.83 -2.94 -12.34
N GLU A 39 6.49 -4.23 -12.31
CA GLU A 39 7.29 -5.32 -12.88
C GLU A 39 7.49 -5.18 -14.40
N ARG A 40 6.68 -4.34 -15.05
CA ARG A 40 6.76 -4.05 -16.49
C ARG A 40 7.46 -2.72 -16.76
N PRO A 41 8.52 -2.70 -17.57
CA PRO A 41 9.15 -1.46 -18.00
C PRO A 41 8.16 -0.53 -18.69
N GLY A 42 8.22 0.76 -18.37
CA GLY A 42 7.34 1.79 -18.93
C GLY A 42 5.97 1.88 -18.27
N LEU A 43 5.67 1.06 -17.26
CA LEU A 43 4.47 1.16 -16.45
C LEU A 43 4.78 1.45 -14.99
N SER A 44 3.96 2.30 -14.40
CA SER A 44 3.89 2.54 -12.97
C SER A 44 2.64 1.89 -12.36
N ARG A 45 2.78 1.37 -11.16
CA ARG A 45 1.69 0.80 -10.36
C ARG A 45 1.27 1.79 -9.29
N LEU A 46 0.00 2.16 -9.31
CA LEU A 46 -0.63 3.02 -8.31
C LEU A 46 -1.44 2.17 -7.34
N THR A 47 -1.33 2.46 -6.05
CA THR A 47 -2.31 2.03 -5.05
C THR A 47 -3.00 3.27 -4.51
N LEU A 48 -4.30 3.35 -4.71
CA LEU A 48 -5.11 4.51 -4.37
C LEU A 48 -6.22 4.08 -3.42
N VAL A 49 -6.34 4.76 -2.29
CA VAL A 49 -7.34 4.47 -1.27
C VAL A 49 -8.24 5.68 -1.10
N CYS A 50 -9.55 5.48 -1.16
CA CYS A 50 -10.54 6.52 -0.91
C CYS A 50 -11.78 5.96 -0.22
N GLU A 51 -12.55 6.82 0.39
CA GLU A 51 -13.83 6.48 1.00
C GLU A 51 -14.98 6.84 0.07
N ALA A 52 -15.83 5.85 -0.25
CA ALA A 52 -16.97 6.03 -1.13
C ALA A 52 -18.08 4.99 -0.85
N SER A 53 -19.28 5.18 -1.42
CA SER A 53 -20.28 4.11 -1.47
C SER A 53 -19.87 3.02 -2.47
N ALA A 54 -20.47 1.83 -2.41
CA ALA A 54 -20.19 0.75 -3.35
C ALA A 54 -20.42 1.18 -4.82
N GLU A 55 -21.55 1.84 -5.07
CA GLU A 55 -21.90 2.36 -6.41
C GLU A 55 -20.92 3.45 -6.89
N ALA A 56 -20.43 4.28 -5.97
CA ALA A 56 -19.42 5.28 -6.31
C ALA A 56 -18.06 4.60 -6.60
N GLY A 57 -17.71 3.52 -5.91
CA GLY A 57 -16.53 2.72 -6.18
C GLY A 57 -16.50 2.19 -7.61
N ASP A 58 -17.60 1.61 -8.09
CA ASP A 58 -17.73 1.14 -9.48
C ASP A 58 -17.58 2.27 -10.50
N ARG A 59 -18.17 3.45 -10.21
CA ARG A 59 -18.02 4.64 -11.06
C ARG A 59 -16.57 5.16 -11.08
N ILE A 60 -15.89 5.16 -9.93
CA ILE A 60 -14.49 5.55 -9.83
C ILE A 60 -13.64 4.63 -10.68
N ARG A 61 -13.79 3.30 -10.53
CA ARG A 61 -13.07 2.31 -11.32
C ARG A 61 -13.27 2.52 -12.81
N ALA A 62 -14.53 2.63 -13.24
CA ALA A 62 -14.85 2.87 -14.66
C ALA A 62 -14.31 4.20 -15.19
N SER A 63 -14.27 5.24 -14.34
CA SER A 63 -13.73 6.55 -14.70
C SER A 63 -12.22 6.58 -14.77
N LEU A 64 -11.54 5.86 -13.87
CA LEU A 64 -10.09 5.65 -13.92
C LEU A 64 -9.69 4.93 -15.19
N TYR A 65 -10.40 3.85 -15.54
CA TYR A 65 -10.12 3.06 -16.76
C TYR A 65 -10.29 3.83 -18.04
N LYS A 66 -11.10 4.90 -18.05
CA LYS A 66 -11.29 5.79 -19.22
C LYS A 66 -10.22 6.86 -19.36
N LEU A 67 -9.34 7.02 -18.40
CA LEU A 67 -8.24 7.98 -18.53
C LEU A 67 -7.23 7.46 -19.54
N GLU A 68 -6.81 8.34 -20.45
CA GLU A 68 -5.65 8.10 -21.30
C GLU A 68 -4.44 7.74 -20.43
N ASN A 69 -3.64 6.79 -20.83
CA ASN A 69 -2.47 6.28 -20.10
C ASN A 69 -2.81 5.37 -18.89
N VAL A 70 -4.08 5.06 -18.62
CA VAL A 70 -4.45 4.01 -17.66
C VAL A 70 -4.65 2.71 -18.41
N VAL A 71 -3.85 1.71 -18.09
CA VAL A 71 -3.82 0.41 -18.78
C VAL A 71 -4.76 -0.58 -18.12
N ASP A 72 -4.81 -0.58 -16.79
CA ASP A 72 -5.69 -1.47 -16.03
C ASP A 72 -6.06 -0.85 -14.68
N VAL A 73 -7.24 -1.20 -14.17
CA VAL A 73 -7.73 -0.77 -12.84
C VAL A 73 -8.51 -1.90 -12.19
N ASP A 74 -8.11 -2.24 -10.97
CA ASP A 74 -8.78 -3.24 -10.16
C ASP A 74 -9.16 -2.65 -8.79
N ASP A 75 -10.41 -2.85 -8.35
CA ASP A 75 -10.82 -2.57 -6.97
C ASP A 75 -10.65 -3.83 -6.15
N ILE A 76 -9.66 -3.82 -5.28
CA ILE A 76 -9.31 -4.98 -4.45
C ILE A 76 -9.83 -4.88 -3.02
N ALA A 77 -10.74 -3.95 -2.72
CA ALA A 77 -11.27 -3.74 -1.37
C ALA A 77 -11.91 -4.99 -0.77
N GLN A 78 -12.59 -5.80 -1.60
CA GLN A 78 -13.26 -7.04 -1.19
C GLN A 78 -12.43 -8.31 -1.48
N ALA A 79 -11.28 -8.18 -2.12
CA ALA A 79 -10.44 -9.31 -2.47
C ALA A 79 -9.50 -9.71 -1.32
N PRO A 80 -9.22 -11.00 -1.13
CA PRO A 80 -8.14 -11.43 -0.25
C PRO A 80 -6.84 -10.76 -0.65
N SER A 81 -6.29 -9.93 0.24
CA SER A 81 -5.13 -9.09 -0.07
C SER A 81 -4.18 -8.97 1.12
N VAL A 82 -2.97 -8.52 0.84
CA VAL A 82 -1.97 -8.12 1.84
C VAL A 82 -1.74 -6.63 1.67
N THR A 83 -2.02 -5.85 2.72
CA THR A 83 -1.74 -4.42 2.76
C THR A 83 -0.61 -4.15 3.75
N ARG A 84 0.32 -3.31 3.35
CA ARG A 84 1.43 -2.84 4.19
C ARG A 84 1.65 -1.35 3.97
N GLU A 85 2.13 -0.73 5.02
CA GLU A 85 2.59 0.65 5.04
C GLU A 85 3.88 0.71 5.84
N LEU A 86 4.79 1.61 5.48
CA LEU A 86 5.99 1.94 6.23
C LEU A 86 5.80 3.33 6.86
N ALA A 87 6.16 3.43 8.13
CA ALA A 87 6.21 4.70 8.85
C ALA A 87 7.61 4.94 9.41
N LEU A 88 8.08 6.17 9.28
CA LEU A 88 9.24 6.69 10.01
C LEU A 88 8.71 7.70 11.03
N ILE A 89 8.99 7.46 12.31
CA ILE A 89 8.51 8.26 13.43
C ILE A 89 9.72 8.78 14.19
N LYS A 90 9.92 10.09 14.13
CA LYS A 90 10.95 10.76 14.93
C LYS A 90 10.36 11.17 16.26
N VAL A 91 11.02 10.77 17.35
CA VAL A 91 10.58 11.05 18.71
C VAL A 91 11.69 11.72 19.52
N ALA A 92 11.29 12.62 20.40
CA ALA A 92 12.19 13.18 21.38
C ALA A 92 12.62 12.10 22.38
N ALA A 93 13.89 11.92 22.60
CA ALA A 93 14.43 10.91 23.48
C ALA A 93 15.46 11.53 24.45
N THR A 94 15.08 11.53 25.69
CA THR A 94 15.95 11.95 26.82
C THR A 94 16.48 10.70 27.55
N PRO A 95 17.52 10.82 28.36
CA PRO A 95 17.96 9.69 29.20
C PRO A 95 16.86 9.11 30.09
N ARG A 96 15.83 9.89 30.43
CA ARG A 96 14.73 9.46 31.31
C ARG A 96 13.68 8.59 30.61
N ASN A 97 13.39 8.85 29.33
CA ASN A 97 12.32 8.16 28.59
C ASN A 97 12.83 7.17 27.53
N ARG A 98 14.14 7.14 27.28
CA ARG A 98 14.74 6.32 26.23
C ARG A 98 14.49 4.83 26.42
N ALA A 99 14.58 4.33 27.66
CA ALA A 99 14.32 2.92 27.95
C ALA A 99 12.87 2.53 27.60
N GLN A 100 11.89 3.36 27.99
CA GLN A 100 10.49 3.11 27.63
C GLN A 100 10.25 3.08 26.12
N ILE A 101 10.95 3.95 25.34
CA ILE A 101 10.81 3.94 23.87
C ILE A 101 11.39 2.64 23.31
N PHE A 102 12.50 2.14 23.85
CA PHE A 102 13.07 0.86 23.43
C PHE A 102 12.12 -0.29 23.69
N ASP A 103 11.49 -0.34 24.86
CA ASP A 103 10.50 -1.36 25.20
C ASP A 103 9.30 -1.31 24.25
N LEU A 104 8.79 -0.11 23.90
CA LEU A 104 7.71 0.06 22.93
C LEU A 104 8.12 -0.43 21.54
N VAL A 105 9.33 -0.06 21.08
CA VAL A 105 9.87 -0.50 19.78
C VAL A 105 9.93 -2.03 19.71
N GLU A 106 10.32 -2.69 20.78
CA GLU A 106 10.36 -4.16 20.86
C GLU A 106 8.95 -4.76 20.85
N VAL A 107 8.03 -4.27 21.67
CA VAL A 107 6.63 -4.74 21.75
C VAL A 107 5.94 -4.62 20.39
N PHE A 108 6.11 -3.50 19.69
CA PHE A 108 5.53 -3.28 18.38
C PHE A 108 6.33 -3.93 17.23
N ARG A 109 7.46 -4.59 17.54
CA ARG A 109 8.37 -5.17 16.54
C ARG A 109 8.75 -4.15 15.47
N ALA A 110 9.05 -2.93 15.91
CA ALA A 110 9.60 -1.86 15.12
C ALA A 110 11.12 -1.87 15.17
N ARG A 111 11.79 -0.95 14.52
CA ARG A 111 13.26 -0.83 14.54
C ARG A 111 13.67 0.61 14.78
N ILE A 112 14.76 0.81 15.49
CA ILE A 112 15.43 2.11 15.60
C ILE A 112 16.41 2.19 14.43
N VAL A 113 16.25 3.20 13.58
CA VAL A 113 17.10 3.42 12.41
C VAL A 113 18.02 4.61 12.55
N ASP A 114 17.76 5.49 13.51
CA ASP A 114 18.63 6.58 13.90
C ASP A 114 18.53 6.85 15.41
N LEU A 115 19.65 7.22 16.02
CA LEU A 115 19.77 7.50 17.44
C LEU A 115 20.73 8.64 17.69
N THR A 116 20.22 9.70 18.35
CA THR A 116 21.04 10.83 18.83
C THR A 116 20.92 11.00 20.34
N SER A 117 21.59 12.01 20.90
CA SER A 117 21.44 12.36 22.33
C SER A 117 20.01 12.83 22.68
N GLU A 118 19.27 13.37 21.72
CA GLU A 118 18.02 14.09 21.95
C GLU A 118 16.82 13.45 21.23
N SER A 119 17.05 12.54 20.28
CA SER A 119 15.99 11.97 19.45
C SER A 119 16.30 10.54 19.00
N LEU A 120 15.23 9.82 18.67
CA LEU A 120 15.23 8.52 18.03
C LEU A 120 14.40 8.58 16.77
N MET A 121 14.77 7.82 15.74
CA MET A 121 13.91 7.56 14.59
C MET A 121 13.51 6.09 14.57
N ILE A 122 12.21 5.86 14.62
CA ILE A 122 11.60 4.53 14.63
C ILE A 122 11.09 4.22 13.23
N GLU A 123 11.53 3.11 12.66
CA GLU A 123 10.97 2.53 11.44
C GLU A 123 9.98 1.43 11.82
N MET A 124 8.79 1.49 11.24
CA MET A 124 7.79 0.46 11.43
C MET A 124 7.09 0.12 10.11
N THR A 125 6.97 -1.18 9.83
CA THR A 125 6.18 -1.70 8.72
C THR A 125 5.04 -2.57 9.25
N GLY A 126 3.83 -2.33 8.74
CA GLY A 126 2.67 -3.10 9.19
C GLY A 126 1.38 -2.72 8.49
N VAL A 127 0.27 -3.19 9.07
CA VAL A 127 -1.06 -2.70 8.75
C VAL A 127 -1.29 -1.36 9.46
N GLU A 128 -2.18 -0.54 8.90
CA GLU A 128 -2.47 0.81 9.43
C GLU A 128 -2.75 0.82 10.93
N SER A 129 -3.66 -0.07 11.40
CA SER A 129 -4.03 -0.15 12.81
C SER A 129 -2.86 -0.40 13.75
N LYS A 130 -1.85 -1.15 13.29
CA LYS A 130 -0.65 -1.41 14.08
C LYS A 130 0.24 -0.16 14.17
N ILE A 131 0.35 0.60 13.07
CA ILE A 131 1.11 1.86 13.04
C ILE A 131 0.41 2.91 13.89
N GLU A 132 -0.92 3.05 13.76
CA GLU A 132 -1.70 3.97 14.60
C GLU A 132 -1.57 3.63 16.09
N GLY A 133 -1.64 2.34 16.47
CA GLY A 133 -1.47 1.92 17.86
C GLY A 133 -0.12 2.36 18.45
N LEU A 134 0.98 2.26 17.68
CA LEU A 134 2.27 2.79 18.17
C LEU A 134 2.24 4.32 18.27
N ILE A 135 1.65 5.01 17.29
CA ILE A 135 1.55 6.48 17.29
C ILE A 135 0.71 6.96 18.48
N GLU A 136 -0.41 6.30 18.78
CA GLU A 136 -1.27 6.62 19.93
C GLU A 136 -0.50 6.52 21.26
N VAL A 137 0.17 5.41 21.48
CA VAL A 137 0.97 5.21 22.72
C VAL A 137 2.11 6.24 22.81
N LEU A 138 2.76 6.57 21.70
CA LEU A 138 3.80 7.60 21.68
C LEU A 138 3.25 9.03 21.92
N ARG A 139 1.97 9.29 21.61
CA ARG A 139 1.31 10.59 21.86
C ARG A 139 0.89 10.78 23.30
N GLU A 140 0.65 9.71 24.07
CA GLU A 140 0.27 9.81 25.49
C GLU A 140 1.33 10.57 26.32
N ASP A 141 2.60 10.51 25.90
CA ASP A 141 3.65 11.36 26.47
C ASP A 141 3.76 12.67 25.66
N GLU A 142 3.32 13.76 26.25
CA GLU A 142 3.30 15.10 25.65
C GLU A 142 4.66 15.50 25.02
N GLY A 143 4.60 15.92 23.75
CA GLY A 143 5.77 16.42 23.02
C GLY A 143 6.77 15.36 22.57
N ARG A 144 6.46 14.08 22.71
CA ARG A 144 7.36 13.00 22.32
C ARG A 144 7.54 12.89 20.80
N ILE A 145 6.45 12.97 20.03
CA ILE A 145 6.53 12.88 18.57
C ILE A 145 6.96 14.21 17.99
N LEU A 146 8.07 14.21 17.25
CA LEU A 146 8.62 15.37 16.55
C LEU A 146 8.15 15.43 15.10
N GLU A 147 8.12 14.25 14.42
CA GLU A 147 7.79 14.19 13.01
C GLU A 147 7.31 12.77 12.66
N ILE A 148 6.38 12.66 11.72
CA ILE A 148 5.92 11.38 11.16
C ILE A 148 5.95 11.48 9.64
N CYS A 149 6.60 10.48 9.00
CA CYS A 149 6.55 10.27 7.57
C CYS A 149 5.95 8.89 7.28
N ARG A 150 4.99 8.82 6.35
CA ARG A 150 4.29 7.58 5.96
C ARG A 150 4.41 7.36 4.47
N SER A 151 4.65 6.11 4.06
CA SER A 151 4.73 5.75 2.64
C SER A 151 3.36 5.76 1.94
N GLY A 152 2.28 5.68 2.70
CA GLY A 152 0.97 5.29 2.20
C GLY A 152 0.82 3.77 2.05
N LYS A 153 -0.39 3.34 1.74
CA LYS A 153 -0.74 1.91 1.66
C LYS A 153 -0.28 1.29 0.35
N MET A 154 0.46 0.20 0.44
CA MET A 154 0.73 -0.70 -0.66
C MET A 154 -0.08 -1.97 -0.46
N THR A 155 -0.83 -2.38 -1.48
CA THR A 155 -1.71 -3.54 -1.38
C THR A 155 -1.53 -4.47 -2.57
N MET A 156 -1.52 -5.78 -2.33
CA MET A 156 -1.39 -6.80 -3.34
C MET A 156 -2.39 -7.94 -3.06
N ARG A 157 -3.01 -8.51 -4.09
CA ARG A 157 -3.87 -9.69 -3.96
C ARG A 157 -3.07 -10.89 -3.46
N ARG A 158 -3.74 -11.79 -2.74
CA ARG A 158 -3.15 -13.07 -2.34
C ARG A 158 -3.32 -14.11 -3.43
N GLY A 159 -2.47 -15.13 -3.39
CA GLY A 159 -2.50 -16.27 -4.31
C GLY A 159 -1.98 -15.93 -5.70
N HIS A 160 -2.32 -16.76 -6.68
CA HIS A 160 -1.88 -16.62 -8.09
C HIS A 160 -2.62 -15.52 -8.87
N HIS A 161 -3.46 -14.73 -8.22
CA HIS A 161 -4.14 -13.63 -8.88
C HIS A 161 -3.16 -12.50 -9.22
N VAL A 162 -2.68 -12.51 -10.44
CA VAL A 162 -1.95 -11.40 -11.05
C VAL A 162 -2.93 -10.50 -11.79
N SER A 163 -2.57 -9.22 -11.99
CA SER A 163 -3.42 -8.29 -12.73
C SER A 163 -3.63 -8.78 -14.17
N SER A 164 -4.72 -8.34 -14.79
CA SER A 164 -5.02 -8.66 -16.20
C SER A 164 -3.88 -8.23 -17.14
N VAL A 165 -3.17 -7.16 -16.79
CA VAL A 165 -1.98 -6.67 -17.51
C VAL A 165 -0.83 -7.68 -17.44
N VAL A 166 -0.60 -8.28 -16.27
CA VAL A 166 0.46 -9.29 -16.07
C VAL A 166 0.09 -10.58 -16.79
N LYS A 167 -1.17 -11.01 -16.73
CA LYS A 167 -1.68 -12.17 -17.47
C LYS A 167 -1.54 -12.02 -18.99
N ALA A 168 -1.91 -10.87 -19.53
CA ALA A 168 -1.78 -10.59 -20.97
C ALA A 168 -0.34 -10.62 -21.49
N MET A 169 0.64 -10.77 -20.62
CA MET A 169 2.08 -10.81 -20.92
C MET A 169 2.68 -12.22 -20.86
N GLY A 170 1.88 -13.25 -20.57
CA GLY A 170 2.37 -14.61 -20.43
C GLY A 170 3.21 -14.87 -19.17
N VAL A 171 3.20 -13.97 -18.20
CA VAL A 171 3.92 -14.09 -16.91
C VAL A 171 3.04 -14.78 -15.87
N GLY A 172 2.29 -15.75 -16.22
CA GLY A 172 1.40 -16.49 -15.31
C GLY A 172 1.07 -17.87 -15.88
N ASP A 173 1.15 -17.99 -17.18
CA ASP A 173 0.75 -19.23 -17.87
C ASP A 173 1.72 -20.40 -17.60
N ALA A 174 3.00 -20.11 -17.34
CA ALA A 174 3.98 -21.15 -17.02
C ALA A 174 3.74 -21.85 -15.67
N ALA A 175 3.12 -21.16 -14.70
CA ALA A 175 2.82 -21.75 -13.39
C ALA A 175 1.50 -22.56 -13.41
N ASP A 176 0.57 -22.20 -14.29
CA ASP A 176 -0.70 -22.94 -14.44
C ASP A 176 -0.49 -24.23 -15.26
N GLU A 177 0.46 -24.26 -16.19
CA GLU A 177 0.81 -25.47 -16.94
C GLU A 177 1.54 -26.51 -16.08
N GLU A 178 2.44 -26.13 -15.19
CA GLU A 178 3.11 -27.06 -14.27
C GLU A 178 2.14 -27.66 -13.23
N MET A 179 1.17 -26.90 -12.72
CA MET A 179 0.19 -27.40 -11.75
C MET A 179 -0.82 -28.38 -12.38
N THR A 180 -1.23 -28.15 -13.62
CA THR A 180 -2.15 -29.08 -14.31
C THR A 180 -1.50 -30.41 -14.68
N VAL A 181 -0.18 -30.44 -14.87
CA VAL A 181 0.57 -31.66 -15.14
C VAL A 181 0.77 -32.50 -13.86
N GLU A 182 0.97 -31.86 -12.70
CA GLU A 182 1.08 -32.58 -11.42
C GLU A 182 -0.26 -33.15 -10.93
N GLU A 183 -1.38 -32.46 -11.13
CA GLU A 183 -2.71 -32.95 -10.78
C GLU A 183 -3.15 -34.13 -11.66
N SER A 184 -2.80 -34.11 -12.96
CA SER A 184 -3.12 -35.22 -13.86
C SER A 184 -2.29 -36.47 -13.60
N ALA A 185 -1.09 -36.33 -13.04
CA ALA A 185 -0.21 -37.44 -12.68
C ALA A 185 -0.57 -38.10 -11.34
N ALA A 186 -1.34 -37.42 -10.49
CA ALA A 186 -1.80 -37.92 -9.19
C ALA A 186 -3.09 -38.75 -9.28
N ASP A 187 -3.86 -38.62 -10.35
CA ASP A 187 -5.11 -39.38 -10.57
C ASP A 187 -4.89 -40.73 -11.35
N GLU A 188 -3.68 -41.04 -11.77
CA GLU A 188 -3.35 -42.28 -12.49
C GLU A 188 -2.61 -43.34 -11.63
N VAL A 189 -2.66 -43.27 -10.28
CA VAL A 189 -2.04 -44.29 -9.39
C VAL A 189 -3.08 -44.95 -8.48
#